data_439307a9176b3cc9abb5a526539b2619
#
_entry.id   439307a9176b3cc9abb5a526539b2619
#
_cell.length_a   1.000
_cell.length_b   1.000
_cell.length_c   1.000
_cell.angle_alpha   90.00
_cell.angle_beta   90.00
_cell.angle_gamma   90.00
#
_symmetry.space_group_name_H-M   'P 1'
#
loop_
_entity.id
_entity.type
_entity.pdbx_description
1 polymer ?
#
loop_
_entity_poly.entity_id
_entity_poly.type
_entity_poly.pdbx_seq_one_letter_code
_entity_poly.pdbx_strand_id
1 'polypeptide(L)'
;MKKFIQHRTLVFFLFAFFTAQAPAAEDAALLKDLTSVIALLGEPCGQIVSATKLKDNDHIATCKDGNRYRVFVNAEGRVVAEKK
;
A
#
# COMPACT_ATOMS: atom_id res chain seq x y z
N MET A 1 47.68 -16.19 -5.65
CA MET A 1 47.25 -16.46 -5.47
C MET A 1 46.32 -16.32 -4.77
N LYS A 2 46.03 -16.24 -4.44
CA LYS A 2 45.29 -16.17 -3.80
C LYS A 2 44.60 -15.20 -3.67
N LYS A 3 44.55 -14.38 -3.86
CA LYS A 3 44.01 -13.45 -3.76
C LYS A 3 42.96 -13.28 -4.39
N PHE A 4 42.80 -13.25 -5.16
CA PHE A 4 41.89 -13.09 -5.93
C PHE A 4 40.73 -13.41 -5.37
N ILE A 5 40.73 -13.84 -4.83
CA ILE A 5 39.80 -14.32 -4.27
C ILE A 5 38.96 -13.41 -3.68
N GLN A 6 39.16 -12.67 -3.28
CA GLN A 6 38.37 -11.90 -2.66
C GLN A 6 37.45 -11.21 -3.25
N HIS A 7 37.52 -10.79 -4.06
CA HIS A 7 36.69 -10.07 -4.66
C HIS A 7 35.49 -10.47 -4.78
N ARG A 8 35.37 -11.35 -5.16
CA ARG A 8 34.25 -11.86 -5.39
C ARG A 8 33.31 -11.52 -4.48
N THR A 9 33.62 -11.37 -3.56
CA THR A 9 32.75 -11.22 -2.59
C THR A 9 31.95 -10.10 -2.67
N LEU A 10 32.31 -9.17 -2.82
CA LEU A 10 31.54 -8.13 -2.75
C LEU A 10 30.57 -7.98 -3.49
N VAL A 11 30.73 -8.33 -4.38
CA VAL A 11 29.83 -8.22 -5.20
C VAL A 11 28.62 -8.49 -4.82
N PHE A 12 28.39 -9.46 -4.44
CA PHE A 12 27.20 -9.81 -4.28
C PHE A 12 26.44 -9.04 -3.37
N PHE A 13 26.88 -8.46 -2.68
CA PHE A 13 26.11 -7.90 -1.84
C PHE A 13 25.30 -6.90 -2.20
N LEU A 14 25.51 -6.27 -2.99
CA LEU A 14 24.79 -5.34 -3.32
C LEU A 14 23.58 -5.64 -3.63
N PHE A 15 23.43 -6.53 -4.30
CA PHE A 15 22.27 -6.80 -4.76
C PHE A 15 21.32 -6.98 -3.80
N ALA A 16 21.70 -7.13 -2.82
CA ALA A 16 20.77 -7.34 -1.95
C ALA A 16 19.87 -6.28 -1.80
N PHE A 17 20.10 -5.42 -1.92
CA PHE A 17 19.27 -4.55 -1.58
C PHE A 17 18.24 -4.26 -2.19
N PHE A 18 18.16 -4.09 -3.03
CA PHE A 18 17.22 -3.70 -3.69
C PHE A 18 16.05 -4.16 -3.39
N THR A 19 16.05 -4.84 -3.13
CA THR A 19 15.00 -5.44 -2.87
C THR A 19 14.13 -4.69 -2.20
N ALA A 20 14.43 -4.24 -1.60
CA ALA A 20 13.59 -3.64 -0.87
C ALA A 20 12.58 -2.95 -1.35
N GLN A 21 12.29 -2.65 -1.71
CA GLN A 21 11.38 -2.02 -2.06
C GLN A 21 10.28 -2.13 -2.09
N ALA A 22 10.09 -2.19 -2.10
CA ALA A 22 9.23 -2.31 -2.22
C ALA A 22 8.17 -2.02 -2.10
N PRO A 23 7.81 -1.76 -2.09
CA PRO A 23 6.90 -1.48 -1.88
C PRO A 23 5.85 -1.28 -2.09
N ALA A 24 5.92 -1.27 -2.26
CA ALA A 24 5.19 -1.10 -2.44
C ALA A 24 4.06 -0.88 -2.04
N ALA A 25 3.84 -0.41 -1.87
CA ALA A 25 2.79 0.03 -1.45
C ALA A 25 1.59 -0.18 -2.11
N GLU A 26 1.47 -0.01 -3.27
CA GLU A 26 0.22 -0.11 -3.93
C GLU A 26 -0.12 -1.53 -4.20
N ASP A 27 -0.56 -2.20 -3.24
CA ASP A 27 -0.99 -3.57 -3.36
C ASP A 27 -2.30 -3.60 -4.12
N ALA A 28 -2.31 -4.23 -5.27
CA ALA A 28 -3.49 -4.29 -6.11
C ALA A 28 -4.68 -4.91 -5.39
N ALA A 29 -4.45 -5.91 -4.57
CA ALA A 29 -5.53 -6.55 -3.84
C ALA A 29 -6.13 -5.58 -2.82
N LEU A 30 -5.30 -4.79 -2.16
CA LEU A 30 -5.77 -3.80 -1.22
C LEU A 30 -6.61 -2.73 -1.93
N LEU A 31 -6.15 -2.23 -3.06
CA LEU A 31 -6.90 -1.21 -3.79
C LEU A 31 -8.26 -1.74 -4.21
N LYS A 32 -8.30 -3.00 -4.62
CA LYS A 32 -9.55 -3.60 -5.02
C LYS A 32 -10.49 -3.76 -3.85
N ASP A 33 -9.97 -4.18 -2.72
CA ASP A 33 -10.79 -4.33 -1.52
C ASP A 33 -11.34 -2.99 -1.07
N LEU A 34 -10.52 -1.96 -1.07
CA LEU A 34 -10.97 -0.63 -0.67
C LEU A 34 -12.01 -0.09 -1.65
N THR A 35 -11.85 -0.38 -2.93
CA THR A 35 -12.84 0.02 -3.92
C THR A 35 -14.20 -0.60 -3.58
N SER A 36 -14.21 -1.88 -3.23
CA SER A 36 -15.44 -2.56 -2.88
C SER A 36 -16.05 -1.99 -1.60
N VAL A 37 -15.21 -1.71 -0.61
CA VAL A 37 -15.70 -1.15 0.65
C VAL A 37 -16.35 0.20 0.43
N ILE A 38 -15.70 1.08 -0.31
CA ILE A 38 -16.26 2.41 -0.58
C ILE A 38 -17.57 2.30 -1.32
N ALA A 39 -17.66 1.38 -2.29
CA ALA A 39 -18.89 1.18 -3.05
C ALA A 39 -20.01 0.68 -2.14
N LEU A 40 -19.70 -0.24 -1.25
CA LEU A 40 -20.70 -0.78 -0.32
C LEU A 40 -21.18 0.29 0.66
N LEU A 41 -20.33 1.23 1.00
CA LEU A 41 -20.71 2.32 1.88
C LEU A 41 -21.45 3.42 1.15
N GLY A 42 -21.56 3.31 -0.17
CA GLY A 42 -22.33 4.27 -0.95
C GLY A 42 -21.64 5.57 -1.23
N GLU A 43 -20.33 5.62 -1.08
CA GLU A 43 -19.59 6.87 -1.31
C GLU A 43 -19.17 6.99 -2.76
N PRO A 44 -19.28 8.19 -3.33
CA PRO A 44 -18.88 8.38 -4.72
C PRO A 44 -17.36 8.31 -4.85
N CYS A 45 -16.88 7.43 -5.65
CA CYS A 45 -15.44 7.24 -5.78
C CYS A 45 -15.06 6.69 -7.16
N GLY A 46 -15.80 5.69 -7.63
CA GLY A 46 -15.45 4.98 -8.84
C GLY A 46 -14.48 3.88 -8.53
N GLN A 47 -13.25 4.23 -8.33
CA GLN A 47 -12.22 3.23 -8.12
C GLN A 47 -11.10 3.84 -7.30
N ILE A 48 -10.55 3.08 -6.38
CA ILE A 48 -9.41 3.53 -5.60
C ILE A 48 -8.16 3.29 -6.44
N VAL A 49 -7.38 4.34 -6.64
CA VAL A 49 -6.16 4.26 -7.44
C VAL A 49 -4.90 4.29 -6.60
N SER A 50 -4.98 4.72 -5.36
CA SER A 50 -3.85 4.64 -4.45
C SER A 50 -4.35 4.63 -3.02
N ALA A 51 -3.54 4.12 -2.12
CA ALA A 51 -3.90 4.05 -0.72
C ALA A 51 -2.65 4.18 0.14
N THR A 52 -2.76 4.92 1.22
CA THR A 52 -1.68 5.07 2.18
C THR A 52 -2.14 4.45 3.48
N LYS A 53 -1.38 3.53 3.99
CA LYS A 53 -1.70 2.89 5.26
C LYS A 53 -1.26 3.80 6.41
N LEU A 54 -2.18 4.12 7.29
CA LEU A 54 -1.85 4.89 8.50
C LEU A 54 -1.50 3.94 9.64
N LYS A 55 -2.27 2.88 9.77
CA LYS A 55 -2.02 1.82 10.74
C LYS A 55 -2.94 0.67 10.33
N ASP A 56 -2.92 -0.39 11.08
CA ASP A 56 -3.74 -1.55 10.74
C ASP A 56 -5.19 -1.15 10.57
N ASN A 57 -5.77 -1.55 9.47
CA ASN A 57 -7.17 -1.29 9.17
C ASN A 57 -7.52 0.20 9.14
N ASP A 58 -6.56 1.04 8.74
CA ASP A 58 -6.78 2.48 8.68
C ASP A 58 -5.96 3.01 7.50
N HIS A 59 -6.65 3.46 6.47
CA HIS A 59 -6.01 3.89 5.23
C HIS A 59 -6.59 5.20 4.73
N ILE A 60 -5.77 5.95 4.02
CA ILE A 60 -6.26 7.07 3.22
C ILE A 60 -6.29 6.56 1.79
N ALA A 61 -7.46 6.57 1.20
CA ALA A 61 -7.66 6.07 -0.16
C ALA A 61 -7.96 7.23 -1.09
N THR A 62 -7.33 7.21 -2.25
CA THR A 62 -7.55 8.23 -3.28
C THR A 62 -8.33 7.60 -4.43
N CYS A 63 -9.40 8.24 -4.80
CA CYS A 63 -10.28 7.76 -5.84
C CYS A 63 -9.86 8.29 -7.20
N LYS A 64 -10.26 7.57 -8.23
CA LYS A 64 -9.97 7.98 -9.59
C LYS A 64 -10.55 9.35 -9.90
N ASP A 65 -11.67 9.71 -9.29
CA ASP A 65 -12.30 11.01 -9.52
C ASP A 65 -11.70 12.12 -8.68
N GLY A 66 -10.66 11.83 -7.91
CA GLY A 66 -9.98 12.84 -7.11
C GLY A 66 -10.45 12.92 -5.66
N ASN A 67 -11.54 12.29 -5.33
CA ASN A 67 -12.01 12.27 -3.94
C ASN A 67 -11.07 11.41 -3.10
N ARG A 68 -10.95 11.74 -1.83
CA ARG A 68 -10.13 10.98 -0.91
C ARG A 68 -10.95 10.66 0.32
N TYR A 69 -10.72 9.48 0.87
CA TYR A 69 -11.45 9.02 2.03
C TYR A 69 -10.49 8.36 3.01
N ARG A 70 -10.77 8.56 4.27
CA ARG A 70 -10.13 7.75 5.29
C ARG A 70 -11.04 6.57 5.54
N VAL A 71 -10.53 5.36 5.35
CA VAL A 71 -11.28 4.13 5.53
C VAL A 71 -10.69 3.42 6.73
N PHE A 72 -11.50 3.19 7.75
CA PHE A 72 -10.99 2.64 8.99
C PHE A 72 -12.09 1.87 9.73
N VAL A 73 -11.70 1.17 10.78
CA VAL A 73 -12.64 0.44 11.62
C VAL A 73 -12.87 1.29 12.87
N ASN A 74 -14.13 1.59 13.13
CA ASN A 74 -14.45 2.45 14.28
C ASN A 74 -14.55 1.65 15.57
N ALA A 75 -14.91 2.32 16.64
CA ALA A 75 -14.94 1.70 17.97
C ALA A 75 -15.95 0.56 18.07
N GLU A 76 -16.98 0.57 17.23
CA GLU A 76 -17.97 -0.49 17.22
C GLU A 76 -17.57 -1.66 16.32
N GLY A 77 -16.39 -1.61 15.73
CA GLY A 77 -15.93 -2.68 14.87
C GLY A 77 -16.46 -2.60 13.45
N ARG A 78 -16.97 -1.46 13.05
CA ARG A 78 -17.49 -1.30 11.69
C ARG A 78 -16.52 -0.54 10.83
N VAL A 79 -16.50 -0.92 9.55
CA VAL A 79 -15.71 -0.19 8.57
C VAL A 79 -16.48 1.05 8.15
N VAL A 80 -15.83 2.20 8.24
CA VAL A 80 -16.42 3.47 7.86
C VAL A 80 -15.47 4.24 6.96
N ALA A 81 -16.02 5.18 6.22
CA ALA A 81 -15.24 6.04 5.35
C ALA A 81 -15.59 7.48 5.62
N GLU A 82 -14.57 8.31 5.81
CA GLU A 82 -14.74 9.74 6.04
C GLU A 82 -14.09 10.49 4.90
N LYS A 83 -14.84 11.36 4.28
CA LYS A 83 -14.29 12.16 3.19
C LYS A 83 -13.28 13.15 3.70
N LYS A 84 -12.16 13.26 3.01
CA LYS A 84 -11.07 14.15 3.41
C LYS A 84 -11.08 15.41 2.60
#